data_a79112997e5a42dcbc28a63c70460e1d
#
_entry.id   a79112997e5a42dcbc28a63c70460e1d
#
_cell.length_a   1.000
_cell.length_b   1.000
_cell.length_c   1.000
_cell.angle_alpha   90.00
_cell.angle_beta   90.00
_cell.angle_gamma   90.00
#
_symmetry.space_group_name_H-M   'P 1'
#
loop_
_entity.id
_entity.type
_entity.pdbx_description
1 polymer ?
#
loop_
_entity_poly.entity_id
_entity_poly.type
_entity_poly.pdbx_seq_one_letter_code
_entity_poly.pdbx_strand_id
1 'polypeptide(L)'
;MSGPYMRGGIFVQNPPSKEPTLAIRKPDKEKRPRVLLVPPPDLPVPAVQGGAVETLLTHLIRENEKQGLLELLCASVPDDAARRAAEGWQHTKMLYVPRPSGHRRYWPMVFVERCMGIAAPYDPWYQKVQLSLALELPPPDLIVAEGGNLTQCSAISRMFGRKRCLAHLHGQTGCTPVMDDIYGGVLALSEFIREDYLKTSTLDPQRAYILHNCIDTSRFCPGPASKALRAQLGFTDADFIVLYCGRLDPDKGIHKLMEAIAALPIPQIKLLIVGSPFFARTQQSPFQRRLEQQAKSLGSRVQFTGYIPNEDLPDYYRLADLCCVPTLVEEAAGLVAVEAMACGRPVLATRSGGMPEYLQGSQAVLVERGDTVADQLAWSIRMLYEHPALCAEMGAAGALRGKEFSTEHYYAEFVRIAHDMIETGGAL
;
A
#
# COMPACT_ATOMS: atom_id res chain seq x y z
N MET A 1 34.10 12.71 -5.30
CA MET A 1 33.57 12.36 -6.62
C MET A 1 33.86 10.87 -6.83
N SER A 2 32.95 10.01 -6.43
CA SER A 2 32.99 8.56 -6.69
C SER A 2 31.73 8.21 -7.45
N GLY A 3 31.88 8.04 -8.77
CA GLY A 3 30.80 7.63 -9.65
C GLY A 3 30.36 6.18 -9.40
N PRO A 4 29.15 5.78 -9.83
CA PRO A 4 28.64 4.43 -9.60
C PRO A 4 29.47 3.40 -10.36
N TYR A 5 29.89 2.35 -9.67
CA TYR A 5 30.56 1.19 -10.28
C TYR A 5 29.54 0.36 -11.07
N MET A 6 29.75 0.27 -12.37
CA MET A 6 29.08 -0.72 -13.20
C MET A 6 29.75 -2.09 -13.01
N ARG A 7 29.07 -3.06 -12.44
CA ARG A 7 29.38 -4.49 -12.61
C ARG A 7 28.21 -5.13 -13.35
N GLY A 8 28.44 -5.42 -14.62
CA GLY A 8 27.56 -6.28 -15.40
C GLY A 8 26.10 -5.82 -15.57
N GLY A 9 25.82 -4.53 -15.83
CA GLY A 9 24.48 -4.05 -16.19
C GLY A 9 23.44 -3.98 -15.04
N ILE A 10 23.85 -4.18 -13.81
CA ILE A 10 22.98 -4.08 -12.62
C ILE A 10 23.28 -2.76 -11.90
N PHE A 11 22.26 -1.93 -11.70
CA PHE A 11 22.35 -0.75 -10.85
C PHE A 11 22.16 -1.15 -9.38
N VAL A 12 23.26 -1.21 -8.62
CA VAL A 12 23.23 -1.29 -7.16
C VAL A 12 23.21 0.14 -6.61
N GLN A 13 22.18 0.52 -5.90
CA GLN A 13 22.07 1.85 -5.30
C GLN A 13 22.97 1.97 -4.06
N ASN A 14 23.63 3.13 -3.89
CA ASN A 14 24.48 3.43 -2.71
C ASN A 14 23.63 3.47 -1.42
N PRO A 15 24.24 3.12 -0.26
CA PRO A 15 23.52 3.20 1.03
C PRO A 15 23.15 4.64 1.38
N PRO A 16 22.01 4.86 2.05
CA PRO A 16 21.53 6.19 2.44
C PRO A 16 22.46 6.86 3.46
N SER A 17 22.59 8.17 3.33
CA SER A 17 23.18 9.02 4.36
C SER A 17 22.27 8.97 5.60
N LYS A 18 22.85 8.84 6.80
CA LYS A 18 22.12 8.79 8.08
C LYS A 18 21.22 10.03 8.22
N GLU A 19 19.90 9.81 8.15
CA GLU A 19 18.94 10.83 8.54
C GLU A 19 18.90 10.97 10.08
N PRO A 20 18.67 12.18 10.62
CA PRO A 20 18.60 12.39 12.05
C PRO A 20 17.35 11.73 12.64
N THR A 21 17.52 11.00 13.72
CA THR A 21 16.42 10.44 14.52
C THR A 21 15.48 11.57 14.93
N LEU A 22 14.28 11.61 14.35
CA LEU A 22 13.24 12.57 14.68
C LEU A 22 12.78 12.35 16.13
N ALA A 23 13.26 13.18 17.04
CA ALA A 23 12.70 13.29 18.38
C ALA A 23 11.35 14.02 18.27
N ILE A 24 10.26 13.29 18.38
CA ILE A 24 8.90 13.87 18.45
C ILE A 24 8.86 14.76 19.70
N ARG A 25 8.75 16.08 19.48
CA ARG A 25 8.42 17.02 20.57
C ARG A 25 7.02 16.63 21.06
N LYS A 26 6.92 16.17 22.32
CA LYS A 26 5.60 15.96 22.94
C LYS A 26 4.87 17.30 22.92
N PRO A 27 3.67 17.38 22.32
CA PRO A 27 2.91 18.62 22.32
C PRO A 27 2.60 19.06 23.75
N ASP A 28 2.52 20.37 23.93
CA ASP A 28 2.01 20.96 25.16
C ASP A 28 0.63 20.35 25.48
N LYS A 29 0.40 19.99 26.73
CA LYS A 29 -0.73 19.19 27.21
C LYS A 29 -2.12 19.84 27.00
N GLU A 30 -2.22 21.04 26.41
CA GLU A 30 -3.46 21.81 26.45
C GLU A 30 -4.47 21.53 25.32
N LYS A 31 -4.07 21.08 24.12
CA LYS A 31 -5.07 20.73 23.09
C LYS A 31 -4.50 19.74 22.06
N ARG A 32 -5.00 18.49 22.10
CA ARG A 32 -4.71 17.51 21.05
C ARG A 32 -5.42 17.91 19.75
N PRO A 33 -4.76 17.86 18.57
CA PRO A 33 -5.45 18.05 17.30
C PRO A 33 -6.57 17.07 17.10
N ARG A 34 -7.72 17.57 16.68
CA ARG A 34 -8.88 16.74 16.34
C ARG A 34 -8.92 16.48 14.85
N VAL A 35 -8.70 15.22 14.45
CA VAL A 35 -8.58 14.82 13.05
C VAL A 35 -9.73 13.90 12.65
N LEU A 36 -10.43 14.26 11.56
CA LEU A 36 -11.46 13.44 10.94
C LEU A 36 -10.87 12.62 9.80
N LEU A 37 -11.04 11.31 9.83
CA LEU A 37 -10.72 10.38 8.75
C LEU A 37 -12.00 9.98 8.00
N VAL A 38 -12.00 10.16 6.68
CA VAL A 38 -13.14 9.85 5.80
C VAL A 38 -12.70 8.81 4.76
N PRO A 39 -12.80 7.50 5.08
CA PRO A 39 -12.49 6.43 4.15
C PRO A 39 -13.55 6.27 3.06
N PRO A 40 -13.27 5.48 1.99
CA PRO A 40 -14.28 5.00 1.08
C PRO A 40 -15.36 4.18 1.82
N PRO A 41 -16.64 4.29 1.44
CA PRO A 41 -17.73 3.58 2.14
C PRO A 41 -17.91 2.12 1.68
N ASP A 42 -16.89 1.48 1.14
CA ASP A 42 -16.99 0.13 0.58
C ASP A 42 -16.80 -0.96 1.63
N LEU A 43 -15.88 -0.73 2.57
CA LEU A 43 -15.52 -1.67 3.62
C LEU A 43 -15.51 -0.95 4.99
N PRO A 44 -15.69 -1.70 6.10
CA PRO A 44 -15.68 -1.13 7.45
C PRO A 44 -14.26 -0.83 7.95
N VAL A 45 -14.17 0.18 8.81
CA VAL A 45 -13.00 0.44 9.67
C VAL A 45 -13.43 0.14 11.12
N PRO A 46 -12.65 -0.63 11.90
CA PRO A 46 -11.42 -1.37 11.57
C PRO A 46 -11.57 -2.41 10.46
N ALA A 47 -10.46 -2.74 9.80
CA ALA A 47 -10.38 -3.60 8.62
C ALA A 47 -10.66 -5.10 8.92
N VAL A 48 -11.85 -5.43 9.37
CA VAL A 48 -12.27 -6.81 9.68
C VAL A 48 -12.62 -7.63 8.43
N GLN A 49 -12.81 -6.96 7.29
CA GLN A 49 -13.09 -7.58 5.99
C GLN A 49 -11.92 -7.41 5.01
N GLY A 50 -10.76 -6.91 5.47
CA GLY A 50 -9.62 -6.54 4.64
C GLY A 50 -9.79 -5.13 4.04
N GLY A 51 -9.11 -4.89 2.92
CA GLY A 51 -9.00 -3.58 2.28
C GLY A 51 -7.69 -2.87 2.63
N ALA A 52 -7.01 -2.32 1.61
CA ALA A 52 -5.70 -1.71 1.81
C ALA A 52 -5.80 -0.39 2.59
N VAL A 53 -6.76 0.45 2.24
CA VAL A 53 -7.01 1.75 2.91
C VAL A 53 -7.48 1.51 4.35
N GLU A 54 -8.45 0.62 4.55
CA GLU A 54 -9.00 0.28 5.85
C GLU A 54 -7.95 -0.33 6.79
N THR A 55 -7.01 -1.12 6.22
CA THR A 55 -5.88 -1.69 6.96
C THR A 55 -4.91 -0.59 7.43
N LEU A 56 -4.54 0.35 6.54
CA LEU A 56 -3.69 1.49 6.90
C LEU A 56 -4.33 2.35 7.99
N LEU A 57 -5.62 2.65 7.86
CA LEU A 57 -6.37 3.39 8.88
C LEU A 57 -6.43 2.64 10.19
N THR A 58 -6.61 1.33 10.16
CA THR A 58 -6.60 0.49 11.36
C THR A 58 -5.24 0.54 12.05
N HIS A 59 -4.14 0.53 11.30
CA HIS A 59 -2.79 0.70 11.86
C HIS A 59 -2.62 2.10 12.49
N LEU A 60 -3.01 3.16 11.77
CA LEU A 60 -2.97 4.54 12.26
C LEU A 60 -3.73 4.69 13.58
N ILE A 61 -4.96 4.19 13.63
CA ILE A 61 -5.83 4.28 14.81
C ILE A 61 -5.22 3.50 15.97
N ARG A 62 -4.76 2.27 15.74
CA ARG A 62 -4.13 1.44 16.80
C ARG A 62 -2.88 2.10 17.39
N GLU A 63 -2.07 2.75 16.56
CA GLU A 63 -0.92 3.51 17.06
C GLU A 63 -1.36 4.76 17.85
N ASN A 64 -2.43 5.43 17.39
CA ASN A 64 -2.99 6.54 18.15
C ASN A 64 -3.57 6.10 19.50
N GLU A 65 -4.22 4.94 19.59
CA GLU A 65 -4.71 4.39 20.86
C GLU A 65 -3.58 4.10 21.86
N LYS A 66 -2.37 3.73 21.38
CA LYS A 66 -1.19 3.53 22.23
C LYS A 66 -0.56 4.85 22.68
N GLN A 67 -0.49 5.84 21.80
CA GLN A 67 0.28 7.07 22.03
C GLN A 67 -0.58 8.26 22.44
N GLY A 68 -1.83 8.34 21.99
CA GLY A 68 -2.81 9.37 22.35
C GLY A 68 -2.43 10.79 21.94
N LEU A 69 -1.73 10.98 20.81
CA LEU A 69 -1.29 12.30 20.34
C LEU A 69 -2.38 13.08 19.62
N LEU A 70 -3.39 12.37 19.06
CA LEU A 70 -4.51 12.95 18.33
C LEU A 70 -5.84 12.55 18.99
N GLU A 71 -6.87 13.39 18.81
CA GLU A 71 -8.26 13.01 18.97
C GLU A 71 -8.81 12.63 17.59
N LEU A 72 -9.03 11.34 17.34
CA LEU A 72 -9.49 10.87 16.04
C LEU A 72 -11.02 10.74 15.99
N LEU A 73 -11.59 11.19 14.88
CA LEU A 73 -12.93 10.84 14.42
C LEU A 73 -12.76 9.98 13.17
N CYS A 74 -13.39 8.84 13.07
CA CYS A 74 -13.33 8.01 11.86
C CYS A 74 -14.73 7.66 11.39
N ALA A 75 -15.10 8.11 10.19
CA ALA A 75 -16.33 7.68 9.55
C ALA A 75 -16.18 6.23 9.05
N SER A 76 -17.23 5.42 9.20
CA SER A 76 -17.22 4.03 8.74
C SER A 76 -18.63 3.57 8.41
N VAL A 77 -18.74 2.56 7.56
CA VAL A 77 -20.00 1.82 7.40
C VAL A 77 -20.23 0.92 8.62
N PRO A 78 -21.49 0.69 9.03
CA PRO A 78 -21.79 -0.18 10.16
C PRO A 78 -21.41 -1.64 9.86
N ASP A 79 -20.67 -2.24 10.80
CA ASP A 79 -20.32 -3.66 10.82
C ASP A 79 -20.15 -4.10 12.29
N ASP A 80 -20.73 -5.25 12.66
CA ASP A 80 -20.70 -5.70 14.05
C ASP A 80 -19.34 -6.19 14.51
N ALA A 81 -18.55 -6.78 13.60
CA ALA A 81 -17.20 -7.22 13.92
C ALA A 81 -16.27 -5.99 14.09
N ALA A 82 -16.43 -4.98 13.21
CA ALA A 82 -15.69 -3.72 13.33
C ALA A 82 -16.05 -2.97 14.60
N ARG A 83 -17.34 -2.97 15.02
CA ARG A 83 -17.76 -2.38 16.31
C ARG A 83 -17.06 -3.05 17.49
N ARG A 84 -17.09 -4.40 17.52
CA ARG A 84 -16.40 -5.16 18.58
C ARG A 84 -14.89 -4.92 18.59
N ALA A 85 -14.27 -4.81 17.42
CA ALA A 85 -12.83 -4.54 17.31
C ALA A 85 -12.43 -3.11 17.75
N ALA A 86 -13.39 -2.17 17.77
CA ALA A 86 -13.20 -0.80 18.22
C ALA A 86 -13.62 -0.61 19.72
N GLU A 87 -14.13 -1.65 20.37
CA GLU A 87 -14.47 -1.57 21.79
C GLU A 87 -13.25 -1.26 22.64
N GLY A 88 -13.40 -0.28 23.53
CA GLY A 88 -12.31 0.15 24.42
C GLY A 88 -11.38 1.21 23.86
N TRP A 89 -11.53 1.66 22.62
CA TRP A 89 -10.76 2.79 22.10
C TRP A 89 -11.08 4.08 22.86
N GLN A 90 -10.05 4.82 23.26
CA GLN A 90 -10.17 6.01 24.13
C GLN A 90 -9.84 7.31 23.39
N HIS A 91 -9.09 7.23 22.29
CA HIS A 91 -8.59 8.37 21.54
C HIS A 91 -9.24 8.47 20.14
N THR A 92 -10.12 7.53 19.81
CA THR A 92 -10.81 7.46 18.51
C THR A 92 -12.31 7.27 18.70
N LYS A 93 -13.10 8.21 18.18
CA LYS A 93 -14.56 8.09 18.08
C LYS A 93 -14.95 7.58 16.71
N MET A 94 -15.60 6.42 16.64
CA MET A 94 -16.15 5.88 15.40
C MET A 94 -17.52 6.49 15.09
N LEU A 95 -17.69 6.99 13.86
CA LEU A 95 -18.94 7.52 13.31
C LEU A 95 -19.51 6.52 12.31
N TYR A 96 -20.36 5.61 12.80
CA TYR A 96 -20.97 4.59 11.95
C TYR A 96 -22.13 5.17 11.16
N VAL A 97 -21.92 5.41 9.87
CA VAL A 97 -22.89 6.00 8.95
C VAL A 97 -23.38 4.93 7.98
N PRO A 98 -24.66 4.52 8.04
CA PRO A 98 -25.17 3.49 7.16
C PRO A 98 -25.26 3.97 5.71
N ARG A 99 -24.85 3.12 4.76
CA ARG A 99 -25.14 3.38 3.35
C ARG A 99 -26.63 3.52 3.11
N PRO A 100 -27.06 4.50 2.32
CA PRO A 100 -28.47 4.62 1.96
C PRO A 100 -28.93 3.37 1.21
N SER A 101 -29.99 2.73 1.68
CA SER A 101 -30.68 1.67 0.96
C SER A 101 -31.40 2.25 -0.25
N GLY A 102 -31.15 1.72 -1.44
CA GLY A 102 -31.87 2.05 -2.66
C GLY A 102 -31.11 2.90 -3.67
N HIS A 103 -30.10 2.31 -4.32
CA HIS A 103 -29.44 2.92 -5.48
C HIS A 103 -30.40 3.46 -6.56
N ARG A 104 -31.60 2.89 -6.70
CA ARG A 104 -32.61 3.32 -7.68
C ARG A 104 -33.12 4.75 -7.48
N ARG A 105 -33.16 5.26 -6.24
CA ARG A 105 -33.69 6.61 -5.94
C ARG A 105 -32.75 7.72 -6.42
N TYR A 106 -31.44 7.44 -6.50
CA TYR A 106 -30.40 8.41 -6.91
C TYR A 106 -29.98 8.23 -8.36
N TRP A 107 -30.46 7.19 -9.04
CA TRP A 107 -30.14 6.87 -10.44
C TRP A 107 -30.38 8.04 -11.41
N PRO A 108 -31.46 8.83 -11.29
CA PRO A 108 -31.64 9.97 -12.19
C PRO A 108 -30.55 11.02 -12.05
N MET A 109 -30.07 11.29 -10.82
CA MET A 109 -29.02 12.27 -10.57
C MET A 109 -27.65 11.76 -11.04
N VAL A 110 -27.33 10.53 -10.76
CA VAL A 110 -26.12 9.85 -11.27
C VAL A 110 -26.11 9.81 -12.81
N PHE A 111 -27.26 9.60 -13.43
CA PHE A 111 -27.40 9.60 -14.88
C PHE A 111 -27.18 11.00 -15.47
N VAL A 112 -27.76 12.04 -14.87
CA VAL A 112 -27.55 13.44 -15.28
C VAL A 112 -26.08 13.84 -15.11
N GLU A 113 -25.44 13.50 -14.00
CA GLU A 113 -24.03 13.78 -13.75
C GLU A 113 -23.11 13.08 -14.78
N ARG A 114 -23.41 11.81 -15.14
CA ARG A 114 -22.70 11.12 -16.22
C ARG A 114 -22.90 11.78 -17.60
N CYS A 115 -24.13 12.23 -17.90
CA CYS A 115 -24.41 12.96 -19.14
C CYS A 115 -23.69 14.30 -19.19
N MET A 116 -23.43 14.94 -18.05
CA MET A 116 -22.66 16.18 -17.93
C MET A 116 -21.12 15.94 -17.89
N GLY A 117 -20.67 14.70 -18.09
CA GLY A 117 -19.24 14.37 -18.08
C GLY A 117 -18.59 14.40 -16.69
N ILE A 118 -19.40 14.38 -15.61
CA ILE A 118 -18.90 14.29 -14.25
C ILE A 118 -18.39 12.86 -14.02
N ALA A 119 -17.08 12.72 -13.90
CA ALA A 119 -16.39 11.43 -13.86
C ALA A 119 -16.73 10.58 -12.62
N ALA A 120 -17.33 11.18 -11.59
CA ALA A 120 -17.57 10.55 -10.32
C ALA A 120 -19.03 10.74 -9.87
N PRO A 121 -19.86 9.70 -9.93
CA PRO A 121 -21.26 9.79 -9.54
C PRO A 121 -21.39 10.13 -8.05
N TYR A 122 -22.37 11.00 -7.75
CA TYR A 122 -22.76 11.38 -6.40
C TYR A 122 -23.01 10.17 -5.49
N ASP A 123 -22.35 10.14 -4.34
CA ASP A 123 -22.61 9.15 -3.29
C ASP A 123 -23.24 9.83 -2.06
N PRO A 124 -24.52 9.51 -1.75
CA PRO A 124 -25.25 10.10 -0.63
C PRO A 124 -24.67 9.75 0.74
N TRP A 125 -23.74 8.82 0.83
CA TRP A 125 -23.07 8.48 2.08
C TRP A 125 -22.26 9.66 2.61
N TYR A 126 -21.50 10.35 1.75
CA TYR A 126 -20.70 11.52 2.14
C TYR A 126 -21.56 12.67 2.67
N GLN A 127 -22.79 12.86 2.15
CA GLN A 127 -23.73 13.82 2.74
C GLN A 127 -24.18 13.42 4.13
N LYS A 128 -24.44 12.13 4.37
CA LYS A 128 -24.78 11.66 5.71
C LYS A 128 -23.63 11.84 6.69
N VAL A 129 -22.38 11.60 6.26
CA VAL A 129 -21.19 11.91 7.06
C VAL A 129 -21.17 13.39 7.40
N GLN A 130 -21.35 14.28 6.42
CA GLN A 130 -21.44 15.72 6.65
C GLN A 130 -22.51 16.11 7.68
N LEU A 131 -23.71 15.57 7.57
CA LEU A 131 -24.81 15.82 8.53
C LEU A 131 -24.47 15.31 9.94
N SER A 132 -23.83 14.14 10.04
CA SER A 132 -23.38 13.62 11.34
C SER A 132 -22.34 14.54 11.97
N LEU A 133 -21.44 15.11 11.15
CA LEU A 133 -20.41 16.03 11.62
C LEU A 133 -20.96 17.40 12.06
N ALA A 134 -22.09 17.83 11.52
CA ALA A 134 -22.74 19.07 11.96
C ALA A 134 -23.18 19.03 13.43
N LEU A 135 -23.33 17.84 13.99
CA LEU A 135 -23.68 17.60 15.41
C LEU A 135 -22.44 17.38 16.28
N GLU A 136 -21.24 17.27 15.71
CA GLU A 136 -20.01 17.03 16.45
C GLU A 136 -19.36 18.34 16.90
N LEU A 137 -19.16 18.48 18.20
CA LEU A 137 -18.52 19.64 18.83
C LEU A 137 -17.40 19.18 19.76
N PRO A 138 -16.23 19.83 19.74
CA PRO A 138 -15.79 20.86 18.80
C PRO A 138 -15.59 20.32 17.38
N PRO A 139 -15.59 21.18 16.34
CA PRO A 139 -15.35 20.76 14.95
C PRO A 139 -13.92 20.21 14.79
N PRO A 140 -13.65 19.34 13.79
CA PRO A 140 -12.31 18.85 13.52
C PRO A 140 -11.37 19.99 13.09
N ASP A 141 -10.12 19.93 13.56
CA ASP A 141 -9.04 20.84 13.15
C ASP A 141 -8.51 20.46 11.76
N LEU A 142 -8.52 19.17 11.41
CA LEU A 142 -8.10 18.63 10.12
C LEU A 142 -9.07 17.54 9.65
N ILE A 143 -9.27 17.45 8.34
CA ILE A 143 -10.10 16.43 7.68
C ILE A 143 -9.25 15.74 6.63
N VAL A 144 -9.13 14.43 6.71
CA VAL A 144 -8.38 13.61 5.75
C VAL A 144 -9.36 12.72 4.97
N ALA A 145 -9.45 12.94 3.67
CA ALA A 145 -10.21 12.08 2.77
C ALA A 145 -9.28 10.97 2.25
N GLU A 146 -9.63 9.73 2.55
CA GLU A 146 -8.79 8.55 2.38
C GLU A 146 -9.09 7.83 1.05
N GLY A 147 -8.64 8.40 -0.06
CA GLY A 147 -8.83 7.79 -1.38
C GLY A 147 -10.29 7.71 -1.83
N GLY A 148 -10.59 6.74 -2.68
CA GLY A 148 -11.93 6.59 -3.27
C GLY A 148 -12.31 7.76 -4.17
N ASN A 149 -13.55 8.21 -4.09
CA ASN A 149 -14.02 9.36 -4.84
C ASN A 149 -13.79 10.67 -4.09
N LEU A 150 -12.60 11.23 -4.20
CA LEU A 150 -12.18 12.43 -3.49
C LEU A 150 -13.05 13.66 -3.79
N THR A 151 -13.74 13.73 -4.96
CA THR A 151 -14.61 14.87 -5.29
C THR A 151 -15.87 14.94 -4.42
N GLN A 152 -16.26 13.83 -3.77
CA GLN A 152 -17.43 13.76 -2.89
C GLN A 152 -17.30 14.56 -1.58
N CYS A 153 -16.06 14.88 -1.19
CA CYS A 153 -15.82 15.68 0.02
C CYS A 153 -16.07 17.18 -0.15
N SER A 154 -16.56 17.65 -1.30
CA SER A 154 -16.82 19.07 -1.57
C SER A 154 -17.76 19.73 -0.55
N ALA A 155 -18.78 19.02 -0.09
CA ALA A 155 -19.72 19.54 0.91
C ALA A 155 -19.06 19.67 2.30
N ILE A 156 -18.21 18.72 2.68
CA ILE A 156 -17.43 18.75 3.92
C ILE A 156 -16.43 19.91 3.87
N SER A 157 -15.73 20.07 2.74
CA SER A 157 -14.79 21.18 2.53
C SER A 157 -15.48 22.57 2.62
N ARG A 158 -16.67 22.72 2.04
CA ARG A 158 -17.46 23.98 2.18
C ARG A 158 -17.87 24.27 3.63
N MET A 159 -18.13 23.23 4.42
CA MET A 159 -18.55 23.39 5.82
C MET A 159 -17.38 23.81 6.73
N PHE A 160 -16.21 23.22 6.56
CA PHE A 160 -15.07 23.39 7.48
C PHE A 160 -13.94 24.25 6.91
N GLY A 161 -13.96 24.54 5.63
CA GLY A 161 -12.94 25.30 4.90
C GLY A 161 -11.89 24.41 4.24
N ARG A 162 -11.52 24.76 2.98
CA ARG A 162 -10.55 24.06 2.15
C ARG A 162 -9.20 23.81 2.86
N LYS A 163 -8.72 24.82 3.61
CA LYS A 163 -7.42 24.76 4.29
C LYS A 163 -7.32 23.64 5.34
N ARG A 164 -8.45 23.14 5.84
CA ARG A 164 -8.53 22.03 6.77
C ARG A 164 -8.71 20.67 6.09
N CYS A 165 -8.80 20.63 4.77
CA CYS A 165 -9.06 19.42 4.02
C CYS A 165 -7.79 18.93 3.33
N LEU A 166 -7.46 17.66 3.57
CA LEU A 166 -6.31 16.95 3.05
C LEU A 166 -6.80 15.73 2.26
N ALA A 167 -6.34 15.55 1.03
CA ALA A 167 -6.61 14.34 0.27
C ALA A 167 -5.47 13.34 0.44
N HIS A 168 -5.76 12.10 0.84
CA HIS A 168 -4.78 11.02 0.85
C HIS A 168 -4.91 10.18 -0.42
N LEU A 169 -3.87 10.22 -1.25
CA LEU A 169 -3.85 9.63 -2.59
C LEU A 169 -3.28 8.21 -2.51
N HIS A 170 -4.15 7.20 -2.58
CA HIS A 170 -3.76 5.78 -2.52
C HIS A 170 -3.43 5.17 -3.89
N GLY A 171 -3.37 5.97 -4.94
CA GLY A 171 -3.05 5.56 -6.29
C GLY A 171 -2.89 6.76 -7.21
N GLN A 172 -2.58 6.47 -8.46
CA GLN A 172 -2.45 7.45 -9.51
C GLN A 172 -3.84 7.97 -9.91
N THR A 173 -4.20 9.15 -9.47
CA THR A 173 -5.52 9.75 -9.69
C THR A 173 -5.44 11.05 -10.50
N GLY A 174 -4.26 11.68 -10.57
CA GLY A 174 -4.13 13.06 -11.05
C GLY A 174 -4.94 14.06 -10.22
N CYS A 175 -4.83 15.33 -10.53
CA CYS A 175 -5.68 16.37 -9.97
C CYS A 175 -6.72 16.84 -10.99
N THR A 176 -7.95 17.03 -10.53
CA THR A 176 -9.00 17.74 -11.28
C THR A 176 -9.21 19.13 -10.70
N PRO A 177 -9.71 20.11 -11.48
CA PRO A 177 -10.02 21.44 -10.96
C PRO A 177 -10.93 21.42 -9.72
N VAL A 178 -11.87 20.46 -9.67
CA VAL A 178 -12.76 20.28 -8.51
C VAL A 178 -11.97 19.85 -7.26
N MET A 179 -10.91 19.05 -7.41
CA MET A 179 -10.07 18.65 -6.27
C MET A 179 -9.26 19.83 -5.74
N ASP A 180 -8.77 20.70 -6.60
CA ASP A 180 -8.09 21.94 -6.20
C ASP A 180 -9.00 22.87 -5.40
N ASP A 181 -10.30 22.89 -5.68
CA ASP A 181 -11.27 23.66 -4.89
C ASP A 181 -11.59 23.05 -3.53
N ILE A 182 -11.42 21.73 -3.37
CA ILE A 182 -11.77 20.99 -2.16
C ILE A 182 -10.62 20.94 -1.16
N TYR A 183 -9.39 20.68 -1.63
CA TYR A 183 -8.27 20.33 -0.76
C TYR A 183 -7.24 21.45 -0.64
N GLY A 184 -6.86 21.74 0.58
CA GLY A 184 -5.78 22.68 0.91
C GLY A 184 -4.41 22.02 1.00
N GLY A 185 -4.34 20.69 0.89
CA GLY A 185 -3.14 19.90 0.86
C GLY A 185 -3.41 18.47 0.41
N VAL A 186 -2.35 17.72 0.12
CA VAL A 186 -2.42 16.30 -0.24
C VAL A 186 -1.37 15.47 0.49
N LEU A 187 -1.73 14.23 0.81
CA LEU A 187 -0.81 13.16 1.20
C LEU A 187 -0.64 12.23 -0.01
N ALA A 188 0.57 12.09 -0.50
CA ALA A 188 0.91 11.13 -1.53
C ALA A 188 1.73 10.00 -0.91
N LEU A 189 1.47 8.77 -1.29
CA LEU A 189 2.17 7.62 -0.74
C LEU A 189 3.55 7.38 -1.36
N SER A 190 3.96 8.18 -2.36
CA SER A 190 5.28 8.20 -2.97
C SER A 190 5.50 9.51 -3.74
N GLU A 191 6.79 9.83 -4.03
CA GLU A 191 7.12 10.98 -4.88
C GLU A 191 6.49 10.85 -6.28
N PHE A 192 6.44 9.60 -6.81
CA PHE A 192 5.77 9.32 -8.08
C PHE A 192 4.30 9.78 -8.09
N ILE A 193 3.54 9.49 -7.02
CA ILE A 193 2.13 9.92 -6.87
C ILE A 193 2.02 11.43 -6.63
N ARG A 194 2.94 11.99 -5.84
CA ARG A 194 3.01 13.43 -5.60
C ARG A 194 3.23 14.22 -6.88
N GLU A 195 4.22 13.83 -7.67
CA GLU A 195 4.52 14.46 -8.96
C GLU A 195 3.35 14.33 -9.93
N ASP A 196 2.71 13.14 -10.00
CA ASP A 196 1.55 12.91 -10.87
C ASP A 196 0.40 13.85 -10.54
N TYR A 197 0.10 14.05 -9.26
CA TYR A 197 -0.92 15.00 -8.81
C TYR A 197 -0.55 16.44 -9.15
N LEU A 198 0.68 16.87 -8.88
CA LEU A 198 1.15 18.23 -9.08
C LEU A 198 1.25 18.65 -10.56
N LYS A 199 1.31 17.71 -11.51
CA LYS A 199 1.31 18.01 -12.95
C LYS A 199 0.08 18.82 -13.40
N THR A 200 -1.05 18.61 -12.75
CA THR A 200 -2.33 19.22 -13.13
C THR A 200 -2.97 20.05 -12.01
N SER A 201 -2.35 20.10 -10.82
CA SER A 201 -2.83 20.83 -9.65
C SER A 201 -2.27 22.24 -9.60
N THR A 202 -3.07 23.17 -9.05
CA THR A 202 -2.65 24.54 -8.68
C THR A 202 -2.20 24.63 -7.21
N LEU A 203 -2.13 23.49 -6.51
CA LEU A 203 -1.71 23.42 -5.12
C LEU A 203 -0.23 23.85 -4.99
N ASP A 204 0.08 24.60 -3.93
CA ASP A 204 1.47 24.87 -3.54
C ASP A 204 2.19 23.52 -3.29
N PRO A 205 3.30 23.24 -3.99
CA PRO A 205 4.05 21.99 -3.81
C PRO A 205 4.50 21.73 -2.37
N GLN A 206 4.66 22.76 -1.53
CA GLN A 206 4.97 22.61 -0.10
C GLN A 206 3.81 22.02 0.71
N ARG A 207 2.59 22.01 0.17
CA ARG A 207 1.41 21.38 0.77
C ARG A 207 1.09 20.01 0.21
N ALA A 208 1.97 19.47 -0.61
CA ALA A 208 1.92 18.11 -1.10
C ALA A 208 2.95 17.28 -0.35
N TYR A 209 2.50 16.58 0.68
CA TYR A 209 3.34 15.78 1.59
C TYR A 209 3.48 14.35 1.08
N ILE A 210 4.56 13.68 1.47
CA ILE A 210 4.73 12.25 1.26
C ILE A 210 4.48 11.55 2.59
N LEU A 211 3.64 10.53 2.55
CA LEU A 211 3.39 9.60 3.65
C LEU A 211 3.44 8.18 3.09
N HIS A 212 4.61 7.53 3.21
CA HIS A 212 4.78 6.15 2.74
C HIS A 212 3.85 5.20 3.48
N ASN A 213 3.26 4.26 2.76
CA ASN A 213 2.46 3.21 3.38
C ASN A 213 3.29 2.36 4.35
N CYS A 214 2.65 1.87 5.39
CA CYS A 214 3.27 1.02 6.40
C CYS A 214 2.83 -0.44 6.32
N ILE A 215 3.59 -1.28 7.00
CA ILE A 215 3.27 -2.67 7.30
C ILE A 215 3.43 -2.93 8.80
N ASP A 216 2.84 -4.02 9.29
CA ASP A 216 3.07 -4.49 10.66
C ASP A 216 4.44 -5.19 10.76
N THR A 217 5.48 -4.43 11.10
CA THR A 217 6.87 -4.92 11.21
C THR A 217 7.09 -5.86 12.41
N SER A 218 6.13 -5.98 13.32
CA SER A 218 6.19 -6.99 14.37
C SER A 218 5.88 -8.39 13.83
N ARG A 219 5.11 -8.47 12.76
CA ARG A 219 4.74 -9.71 12.04
C ARG A 219 5.65 -9.96 10.84
N PHE A 220 5.78 -8.96 9.97
CA PHE A 220 6.71 -8.99 8.85
C PHE A 220 8.11 -8.63 9.33
N CYS A 221 8.82 -9.62 9.81
CA CYS A 221 10.18 -9.50 10.35
C CYS A 221 11.01 -10.73 9.99
N PRO A 222 12.35 -10.63 10.01
CA PRO A 222 13.20 -11.78 9.79
C PRO A 222 12.93 -12.89 10.80
N GLY A 223 12.99 -14.14 10.34
CA GLY A 223 12.74 -15.30 11.17
C GLY A 223 13.13 -16.59 10.45
N PRO A 224 13.12 -17.73 11.15
CA PRO A 224 13.42 -19.02 10.54
C PRO A 224 12.32 -19.43 9.56
N ALA A 225 12.73 -20.03 8.44
CA ALA A 225 11.79 -20.67 7.52
C ALA A 225 11.16 -21.91 8.16
N SER A 226 9.86 -22.10 7.98
CA SER A 226 9.15 -23.29 8.48
C SER A 226 9.50 -24.51 7.62
N LYS A 227 10.23 -25.47 8.21
CA LYS A 227 10.53 -26.76 7.55
C LYS A 227 9.27 -27.56 7.26
N ALA A 228 8.28 -27.48 8.15
CA ALA A 228 6.99 -28.16 7.96
C ALA A 228 6.23 -27.59 6.74
N LEU A 229 6.15 -26.26 6.61
CA LEU A 229 5.53 -25.60 5.46
C LEU A 229 6.30 -25.91 4.17
N ARG A 230 7.65 -25.92 4.22
CA ARG A 230 8.50 -26.27 3.08
C ARG A 230 8.20 -27.69 2.56
N ALA A 231 8.12 -28.66 3.46
CA ALA A 231 7.78 -30.03 3.13
C ALA A 231 6.34 -30.20 2.65
N GLN A 232 5.39 -29.51 3.28
CA GLN A 232 3.97 -29.50 2.87
C GLN A 232 3.78 -28.99 1.44
N LEU A 233 4.56 -27.99 1.02
CA LEU A 233 4.55 -27.43 -0.34
C LEU A 233 5.35 -28.28 -1.33
N GLY A 234 5.97 -29.37 -0.89
CA GLY A 234 6.73 -30.30 -1.72
C GLY A 234 8.13 -29.83 -2.11
N PHE A 235 8.69 -28.83 -1.39
CA PHE A 235 10.04 -28.34 -1.61
C PHE A 235 11.06 -29.06 -0.73
N THR A 236 12.28 -29.25 -1.26
CA THR A 236 13.43 -29.84 -0.57
C THR A 236 14.43 -28.76 -0.14
N ASP A 237 15.39 -29.13 0.72
CA ASP A 237 16.44 -28.19 1.15
C ASP A 237 17.38 -27.76 0.01
N ALA A 238 17.39 -28.49 -1.12
CA ALA A 238 18.17 -28.16 -2.31
C ALA A 238 17.46 -27.15 -3.24
N ASP A 239 16.17 -26.88 -3.01
CA ASP A 239 15.39 -25.99 -3.88
C ASP A 239 15.62 -24.51 -3.51
N PHE A 240 15.78 -23.70 -4.54
CA PHE A 240 15.80 -22.23 -4.46
C PHE A 240 14.42 -21.70 -4.81
N ILE A 241 13.72 -21.14 -3.81
CA ILE A 241 12.32 -20.74 -3.93
C ILE A 241 12.22 -19.27 -4.33
N VAL A 242 11.72 -19.01 -5.54
CA VAL A 242 11.30 -17.69 -5.99
C VAL A 242 9.82 -17.52 -5.63
N LEU A 243 9.51 -16.57 -4.78
CA LEU A 243 8.14 -16.26 -4.35
C LEU A 243 7.55 -15.14 -5.21
N TYR A 244 6.35 -15.38 -5.73
CA TYR A 244 5.42 -14.36 -6.17
C TYR A 244 4.28 -14.27 -5.17
N CYS A 245 3.97 -13.07 -4.68
CA CYS A 245 2.82 -12.79 -3.82
C CYS A 245 1.97 -11.68 -4.44
N GLY A 246 0.66 -11.93 -4.62
CA GLY A 246 -0.24 -10.91 -5.16
C GLY A 246 -1.40 -11.46 -5.96
N ARG A 247 -2.22 -10.56 -6.50
CA ARG A 247 -3.34 -10.93 -7.37
C ARG A 247 -2.83 -11.58 -8.65
N LEU A 248 -3.54 -12.62 -9.10
CA LEU A 248 -3.27 -13.26 -10.40
C LEU A 248 -3.95 -12.46 -11.52
N ASP A 249 -3.31 -11.35 -11.87
CA ASP A 249 -3.75 -10.36 -12.85
C ASP A 249 -2.65 -10.18 -13.91
N PRO A 250 -2.99 -10.00 -15.21
CA PRO A 250 -2.00 -9.73 -16.24
C PRO A 250 -1.06 -8.57 -15.91
N ASP A 251 -1.60 -7.51 -15.30
CA ASP A 251 -0.87 -6.29 -14.95
C ASP A 251 0.21 -6.54 -13.89
N LYS A 252 0.06 -7.60 -13.07
CA LYS A 252 1.04 -8.00 -12.05
C LYS A 252 2.17 -8.87 -12.61
N GLY A 253 2.18 -9.20 -13.90
CA GLY A 253 3.30 -9.78 -14.62
C GLY A 253 3.68 -11.21 -14.25
N ILE A 254 2.84 -11.95 -13.51
CA ILE A 254 3.11 -13.34 -13.11
C ILE A 254 3.43 -14.25 -14.31
N HIS A 255 2.76 -14.05 -15.45
CA HIS A 255 3.02 -14.81 -16.67
C HIS A 255 4.45 -14.60 -17.20
N LYS A 256 4.99 -13.37 -17.06
CA LYS A 256 6.38 -13.05 -17.43
C LYS A 256 7.40 -13.71 -16.50
N LEU A 257 7.08 -13.81 -15.21
CA LEU A 257 7.89 -14.57 -14.28
C LEU A 257 7.87 -16.07 -14.60
N MET A 258 6.73 -16.62 -14.97
CA MET A 258 6.64 -18.02 -15.41
C MET A 258 7.42 -18.27 -16.70
N GLU A 259 7.41 -17.34 -17.66
CA GLU A 259 8.25 -17.39 -18.87
C GLU A 259 9.75 -17.40 -18.47
N ALA A 260 10.16 -16.54 -17.52
CA ALA A 260 11.52 -16.50 -17.01
C ALA A 260 11.95 -17.83 -16.38
N ILE A 261 11.11 -18.41 -15.52
CA ILE A 261 11.38 -19.72 -14.89
C ILE A 261 11.47 -20.83 -15.95
N ALA A 262 10.63 -20.79 -16.99
CA ALA A 262 10.66 -21.77 -18.08
C ALA A 262 11.97 -21.73 -18.85
N ALA A 263 12.54 -20.55 -19.07
CA ALA A 263 13.80 -20.35 -19.79
C ALA A 263 15.06 -20.84 -19.01
N LEU A 264 14.93 -21.06 -17.70
CA LEU A 264 16.05 -21.49 -16.86
C LEU A 264 16.19 -23.03 -16.86
N PRO A 265 17.33 -23.58 -17.32
CA PRO A 265 17.58 -25.03 -17.31
C PRO A 265 18.09 -25.54 -15.95
N ILE A 266 17.56 -24.97 -14.83
CA ILE A 266 17.99 -25.27 -13.47
C ILE A 266 16.80 -25.81 -12.69
N PRO A 267 16.70 -27.14 -12.48
CA PRO A 267 15.51 -27.76 -11.87
C PRO A 267 15.34 -27.41 -10.38
N GLN A 268 16.38 -26.95 -9.70
CA GLN A 268 16.35 -26.49 -8.31
C GLN A 268 15.64 -25.16 -8.15
N ILE A 269 15.56 -24.33 -9.18
CA ILE A 269 14.82 -23.06 -9.12
C ILE A 269 13.33 -23.37 -9.22
N LYS A 270 12.61 -23.08 -8.15
CA LYS A 270 11.16 -23.31 -7.99
C LYS A 270 10.41 -21.97 -7.89
N LEU A 271 9.21 -21.95 -8.38
CA LEU A 271 8.30 -20.81 -8.26
C LEU A 271 7.15 -21.14 -7.32
N LEU A 272 7.05 -20.39 -6.23
CA LEU A 272 5.91 -20.42 -5.32
C LEU A 272 5.00 -19.22 -5.61
N ILE A 273 3.74 -19.50 -5.94
CA ILE A 273 2.73 -18.49 -6.29
C ILE A 273 1.71 -18.43 -5.18
N VAL A 274 1.73 -17.31 -4.42
CA VAL A 274 0.77 -17.00 -3.35
C VAL A 274 -0.20 -15.95 -3.85
N GLY A 275 -1.48 -16.29 -3.97
CA GLY A 275 -2.52 -15.37 -4.38
C GLY A 275 -3.65 -15.97 -5.18
N SER A 276 -4.68 -15.16 -5.39
CA SER A 276 -5.85 -15.50 -6.18
C SER A 276 -6.27 -14.31 -7.06
N PRO A 277 -7.15 -14.50 -8.08
CA PRO A 277 -7.59 -13.40 -8.95
C PRO A 277 -8.40 -12.32 -8.23
N PHE A 278 -9.16 -12.72 -7.19
CA PHE A 278 -9.95 -11.82 -6.33
C PHE A 278 -10.09 -12.42 -4.94
N PHE A 279 -10.24 -11.57 -3.90
CA PHE A 279 -10.60 -12.01 -2.56
C PHE A 279 -11.85 -12.92 -2.63
N ALA A 280 -11.68 -14.20 -2.31
CA ALA A 280 -12.75 -15.19 -2.11
C ALA A 280 -13.70 -15.48 -3.30
N ARG A 281 -13.36 -15.20 -4.57
CA ARG A 281 -14.17 -15.62 -5.71
C ARG A 281 -13.79 -17.01 -6.22
N THR A 282 -14.81 -17.84 -6.42
CA THR A 282 -14.71 -19.25 -6.86
C THR A 282 -14.57 -19.44 -8.38
N GLN A 283 -14.81 -18.39 -9.18
CA GLN A 283 -14.73 -18.49 -10.65
C GLN A 283 -13.34 -18.13 -11.18
N GLN A 284 -12.72 -19.09 -11.86
CA GLN A 284 -11.45 -18.91 -12.56
C GLN A 284 -11.56 -17.97 -13.76
N SER A 285 -10.70 -16.96 -13.83
CA SER A 285 -10.60 -16.09 -15.00
C SER A 285 -9.97 -16.82 -16.21
N PRO A 286 -10.18 -16.35 -17.46
CA PRO A 286 -9.48 -16.88 -18.63
C PRO A 286 -7.94 -16.78 -18.49
N PHE A 287 -7.45 -15.75 -17.83
CA PHE A 287 -6.03 -15.57 -17.56
C PHE A 287 -5.49 -16.63 -16.59
N GLN A 288 -6.22 -16.91 -15.52
CA GLN A 288 -5.83 -17.94 -14.56
C GLN A 288 -5.75 -19.33 -15.21
N ARG A 289 -6.72 -19.69 -16.07
CA ARG A 289 -6.65 -20.95 -16.83
C ARG A 289 -5.39 -21.04 -17.71
N ARG A 290 -4.98 -19.93 -18.32
CA ARG A 290 -3.71 -19.87 -19.08
C ARG A 290 -2.49 -20.07 -18.20
N LEU A 291 -2.45 -19.45 -17.02
CA LEU A 291 -1.37 -19.65 -16.04
C LEU A 291 -1.28 -21.12 -15.60
N GLU A 292 -2.41 -21.77 -15.33
CA GLU A 292 -2.44 -23.18 -14.96
C GLU A 292 -1.96 -24.10 -16.10
N GLN A 293 -2.30 -23.78 -17.36
CA GLN A 293 -1.77 -24.52 -18.52
C GLN A 293 -0.24 -24.33 -18.65
N GLN A 294 0.25 -23.12 -18.47
CA GLN A 294 1.69 -22.83 -18.48
C GLN A 294 2.39 -23.54 -17.33
N ALA A 295 1.79 -23.59 -16.14
CA ALA A 295 2.32 -24.31 -14.99
C ALA A 295 2.45 -25.82 -15.23
N LYS A 296 1.50 -26.43 -15.99
CA LYS A 296 1.60 -27.86 -16.33
C LYS A 296 2.87 -28.19 -17.10
N SER A 297 3.35 -27.29 -17.97
CA SER A 297 4.60 -27.49 -18.70
C SER A 297 5.85 -27.39 -17.81
N LEU A 298 5.74 -26.67 -16.68
CA LEU A 298 6.81 -26.51 -15.68
C LEU A 298 6.82 -27.63 -14.64
N GLY A 299 5.72 -28.39 -14.54
CA GLY A 299 5.59 -29.55 -13.64
C GLY A 299 5.83 -29.17 -12.18
N SER A 300 6.69 -29.93 -11.50
CA SER A 300 7.02 -29.71 -10.07
C SER A 300 7.82 -28.44 -9.78
N ARG A 301 8.15 -27.64 -10.80
CA ARG A 301 8.87 -26.37 -10.61
C ARG A 301 7.95 -25.21 -10.19
N VAL A 302 6.63 -25.36 -10.29
CA VAL A 302 5.66 -24.33 -9.94
C VAL A 302 4.62 -24.87 -8.96
N GLN A 303 4.42 -24.16 -7.86
CA GLN A 303 3.44 -24.48 -6.84
C GLN A 303 2.52 -23.27 -6.60
N PHE A 304 1.20 -23.51 -6.62
CA PHE A 304 0.18 -22.53 -6.25
C PHE A 304 -0.38 -22.82 -4.86
N THR A 305 -0.55 -21.80 -4.04
CA THR A 305 -1.22 -21.93 -2.73
C THR A 305 -2.68 -21.51 -2.77
N GLY A 306 -3.07 -20.66 -3.76
CA GLY A 306 -4.30 -19.90 -3.69
C GLY A 306 -4.18 -18.70 -2.74
N TYR A 307 -5.32 -18.21 -2.25
CA TYR A 307 -5.38 -17.13 -1.29
C TYR A 307 -4.84 -17.58 0.07
N ILE A 308 -3.93 -16.80 0.61
CA ILE A 308 -3.41 -16.94 1.98
C ILE A 308 -3.80 -15.69 2.76
N PRO A 309 -4.38 -15.81 3.98
CA PRO A 309 -4.64 -14.68 4.85
C PRO A 309 -3.38 -13.87 5.12
N ASN A 310 -3.52 -12.54 5.23
CA ASN A 310 -2.37 -11.65 5.47
C ASN A 310 -1.59 -12.00 6.75
N GLU A 311 -2.28 -12.56 7.74
CA GLU A 311 -1.67 -13.00 9.01
C GLU A 311 -0.69 -14.17 8.83
N ASP A 312 -0.88 -15.00 7.82
CA ASP A 312 -0.03 -16.17 7.54
C ASP A 312 1.08 -15.88 6.52
N LEU A 313 1.00 -14.75 5.78
CA LEU A 313 1.96 -14.37 4.73
C LEU A 313 3.42 -14.31 5.20
N PRO A 314 3.76 -13.85 6.44
CA PRO A 314 5.15 -13.79 6.88
C PRO A 314 5.90 -15.13 6.77
N ASP A 315 5.22 -16.27 6.98
CA ASP A 315 5.86 -17.59 6.89
C ASP A 315 6.19 -17.96 5.44
N TYR A 316 5.37 -17.52 4.47
CA TYR A 316 5.64 -17.71 3.05
C TYR A 316 6.81 -16.84 2.59
N TYR A 317 6.88 -15.59 3.07
CA TYR A 317 8.05 -14.73 2.80
C TYR A 317 9.32 -15.35 3.39
N ARG A 318 9.31 -15.78 4.66
CA ARG A 318 10.47 -16.41 5.31
C ARG A 318 10.92 -17.70 4.65
N LEU A 319 10.01 -18.41 3.98
CA LEU A 319 10.29 -19.63 3.23
C LEU A 319 11.07 -19.37 1.94
N ALA A 320 10.87 -18.21 1.31
CA ALA A 320 11.46 -17.86 0.02
C ALA A 320 12.96 -17.55 0.13
N ASP A 321 13.70 -17.85 -0.92
CA ASP A 321 15.09 -17.42 -1.11
C ASP A 321 15.18 -16.10 -1.86
N LEU A 322 14.15 -15.79 -2.69
CA LEU A 322 14.00 -14.57 -3.47
C LEU A 322 12.52 -14.20 -3.60
N CYS A 323 12.15 -12.95 -3.40
CA CYS A 323 10.83 -12.44 -3.74
C CYS A 323 10.88 -11.67 -5.06
N CYS A 324 9.96 -12.01 -5.99
CA CYS A 324 9.87 -11.36 -7.30
C CYS A 324 8.54 -10.58 -7.43
N VAL A 325 8.65 -9.29 -7.79
CA VAL A 325 7.50 -8.38 -8.01
C VAL A 325 7.56 -7.86 -9.46
N PRO A 326 7.08 -8.66 -10.43
CA PRO A 326 7.30 -8.42 -11.87
C PRO A 326 6.19 -7.56 -12.51
N THR A 327 5.66 -6.57 -11.79
CA THR A 327 4.52 -5.76 -12.26
C THR A 327 4.80 -5.06 -13.58
N LEU A 328 3.79 -5.01 -14.47
CA LEU A 328 3.88 -4.42 -15.81
C LEU A 328 3.25 -3.02 -15.91
N VAL A 329 2.55 -2.61 -14.86
CA VAL A 329 1.91 -1.28 -14.75
C VAL A 329 2.57 -0.44 -13.68
N GLU A 330 2.23 0.83 -13.60
CA GLU A 330 2.76 1.69 -12.53
C GLU A 330 2.19 1.28 -11.16
N GLU A 331 3.10 1.02 -10.22
CA GLU A 331 2.77 0.75 -8.82
C GLU A 331 2.89 2.01 -8.00
N ALA A 332 1.89 2.30 -7.22
CA ALA A 332 1.93 3.46 -6.35
C ALA A 332 2.93 3.31 -5.18
N ALA A 333 3.04 2.08 -4.63
CA ALA A 333 3.91 1.75 -3.50
C ALA A 333 4.65 0.40 -3.66
N GLY A 334 3.93 -0.70 -3.87
CA GLY A 334 4.51 -2.05 -3.93
C GLY A 334 4.72 -2.67 -2.54
N LEU A 335 3.68 -2.67 -1.68
CA LEU A 335 3.77 -3.21 -0.31
C LEU A 335 4.27 -4.65 -0.24
N VAL A 336 4.00 -5.48 -1.24
CA VAL A 336 4.55 -6.85 -1.35
C VAL A 336 6.08 -6.85 -1.30
N ALA A 337 6.73 -5.89 -1.94
CA ALA A 337 8.19 -5.75 -1.89
C ALA A 337 8.67 -5.30 -0.49
N VAL A 338 7.91 -4.42 0.17
CA VAL A 338 8.19 -3.97 1.54
C VAL A 338 8.05 -5.14 2.53
N GLU A 339 6.99 -5.93 2.42
CA GLU A 339 6.75 -7.14 3.23
C GLU A 339 7.90 -8.15 3.08
N ALA A 340 8.35 -8.38 1.83
CA ALA A 340 9.48 -9.25 1.52
C ALA A 340 10.78 -8.76 2.18
N MET A 341 11.10 -7.46 2.00
CA MET A 341 12.26 -6.82 2.63
C MET A 341 12.24 -6.93 4.14
N ALA A 342 11.10 -6.60 4.75
CA ALA A 342 10.94 -6.66 6.20
C ALA A 342 11.14 -8.08 6.74
N CYS A 343 10.75 -9.12 5.99
CA CYS A 343 11.04 -10.52 6.31
C CYS A 343 12.51 -10.93 6.02
N GLY A 344 13.36 -9.99 5.61
CA GLY A 344 14.78 -10.25 5.32
C GLY A 344 14.99 -11.02 4.02
N ARG A 345 14.10 -10.88 3.04
CA ARG A 345 14.24 -11.56 1.75
C ARG A 345 14.76 -10.61 0.68
N PRO A 346 15.68 -11.09 -0.19
CA PRO A 346 16.07 -10.36 -1.39
C PRO A 346 14.86 -10.05 -2.25
N VAL A 347 14.85 -8.88 -2.90
CA VAL A 347 13.78 -8.47 -3.80
C VAL A 347 14.31 -8.27 -5.22
N LEU A 348 13.64 -8.89 -6.18
CA LEU A 348 13.76 -8.65 -7.61
C LEU A 348 12.45 -8.02 -8.08
N ALA A 349 12.48 -6.81 -8.60
CA ALA A 349 11.26 -6.13 -9.03
C ALA A 349 11.45 -5.44 -10.39
N THR A 350 10.34 -5.16 -11.06
CA THR A 350 10.34 -4.26 -12.20
C THR A 350 10.40 -2.80 -11.73
N ARG A 351 11.07 -1.93 -12.47
CA ARG A 351 11.07 -0.48 -12.24
C ARG A 351 9.69 0.07 -12.59
N SER A 352 8.93 0.47 -11.58
CA SER A 352 7.52 0.80 -11.73
C SER A 352 7.08 1.82 -10.67
N GLY A 353 6.59 2.97 -11.10
CA GLY A 353 6.02 4.02 -10.26
C GLY A 353 6.85 4.35 -9.01
N GLY A 354 6.24 4.27 -7.84
CA GLY A 354 6.88 4.49 -6.55
C GLY A 354 7.77 3.35 -6.06
N MET A 355 7.78 2.17 -6.72
CA MET A 355 8.55 1.00 -6.27
C MET A 355 10.04 1.29 -6.02
N PRO A 356 10.77 2.02 -6.92
CA PRO A 356 12.18 2.34 -6.69
C PRO A 356 12.43 3.13 -5.40
N GLU A 357 11.50 4.01 -5.02
CA GLU A 357 11.56 4.82 -3.79
C GLU A 357 11.46 3.95 -2.54
N TYR A 358 10.52 3.02 -2.51
CA TYR A 358 10.35 2.07 -1.41
C TYR A 358 11.55 1.12 -1.28
N LEU A 359 12.15 0.73 -2.40
CA LEU A 359 13.29 -0.19 -2.45
C LEU A 359 14.65 0.49 -2.28
N GLN A 360 14.70 1.82 -2.19
CA GLN A 360 15.95 2.56 -2.04
C GLN A 360 16.74 2.08 -0.80
N GLY A 361 18.03 1.77 -0.99
CA GLY A 361 18.90 1.31 0.11
C GLY A 361 18.79 -0.17 0.45
N SER A 362 17.81 -0.91 -0.08
CA SER A 362 17.62 -2.35 0.18
C SER A 362 18.54 -3.26 -0.66
N GLN A 363 19.29 -2.69 -1.60
CA GLN A 363 20.06 -3.43 -2.62
C GLN A 363 19.18 -4.31 -3.54
N ALA A 364 17.87 -4.04 -3.64
CA ALA A 364 16.98 -4.76 -4.54
C ALA A 364 17.44 -4.67 -5.99
N VAL A 365 17.24 -5.75 -6.75
CA VAL A 365 17.48 -5.76 -8.19
C VAL A 365 16.25 -5.21 -8.89
N LEU A 366 16.44 -4.17 -9.70
CA LEU A 366 15.40 -3.58 -10.53
C LEU A 366 15.68 -3.87 -12.01
N VAL A 367 14.67 -4.44 -12.70
CA VAL A 367 14.68 -4.70 -14.15
C VAL A 367 13.69 -3.78 -14.86
N GLU A 368 13.96 -3.47 -16.13
CA GLU A 368 13.08 -2.61 -16.91
C GLU A 368 11.87 -3.38 -17.43
N ARG A 369 10.72 -2.70 -17.48
CA ARG A 369 9.51 -3.23 -18.10
C ARG A 369 9.66 -3.22 -19.63
N GLY A 370 8.91 -4.07 -20.32
CA GLY A 370 8.92 -4.16 -21.78
C GLY A 370 9.08 -5.59 -22.28
N ASP A 371 9.37 -5.75 -23.56
CA ASP A 371 9.39 -7.06 -24.23
C ASP A 371 10.45 -8.01 -23.67
N THR A 372 11.57 -7.48 -23.17
CA THR A 372 12.69 -8.26 -22.62
C THR A 372 12.59 -8.54 -21.12
N VAL A 373 11.47 -8.18 -20.46
CA VAL A 373 11.33 -8.32 -19.01
C VAL A 373 11.52 -9.77 -18.54
N ALA A 374 11.00 -10.75 -19.29
CA ALA A 374 11.16 -12.17 -18.94
C ALA A 374 12.64 -12.61 -18.98
N ASP A 375 13.40 -12.16 -19.97
CA ASP A 375 14.84 -12.48 -20.11
C ASP A 375 15.65 -11.82 -18.97
N GLN A 376 15.33 -10.56 -18.63
CA GLN A 376 15.98 -9.86 -17.54
C GLN A 376 15.68 -10.52 -16.19
N LEU A 377 14.43 -10.97 -15.95
CA LEU A 377 14.05 -11.72 -14.77
C LEU A 377 14.80 -13.05 -14.71
N ALA A 378 14.84 -13.81 -15.81
CA ALA A 378 15.56 -15.09 -15.87
C ALA A 378 17.06 -14.92 -15.55
N TRP A 379 17.70 -13.94 -16.17
CA TRP A 379 19.10 -13.64 -15.91
C TRP A 379 19.34 -13.25 -14.44
N SER A 380 18.51 -12.39 -13.89
CA SER A 380 18.62 -11.93 -12.47
C SER A 380 18.39 -13.07 -11.49
N ILE A 381 17.39 -13.93 -11.72
CA ILE A 381 17.11 -15.10 -10.88
C ILE A 381 18.30 -16.06 -10.89
N ARG A 382 18.86 -16.35 -12.07
CA ARG A 382 20.03 -17.20 -12.20
C ARG A 382 21.24 -16.61 -11.47
N MET A 383 21.52 -15.34 -11.68
CA MET A 383 22.62 -14.63 -11.02
C MET A 383 22.50 -14.70 -9.49
N LEU A 384 21.31 -14.48 -8.93
CA LEU A 384 21.06 -14.55 -7.50
C LEU A 384 21.17 -15.99 -6.98
N TYR A 385 20.69 -16.99 -7.71
CA TYR A 385 20.86 -18.40 -7.39
C TYR A 385 22.36 -18.80 -7.30
N GLU A 386 23.19 -18.31 -8.21
CA GLU A 386 24.63 -18.57 -8.27
C GLU A 386 25.43 -17.79 -7.20
N HIS A 387 24.81 -16.75 -6.54
CA HIS A 387 25.49 -15.87 -5.59
C HIS A 387 24.74 -15.78 -4.24
N PRO A 388 24.70 -16.85 -3.42
CA PRO A 388 23.94 -16.84 -2.16
C PRO A 388 24.44 -15.82 -1.13
N ALA A 389 25.73 -15.45 -1.16
CA ALA A 389 26.25 -14.38 -0.30
C ALA A 389 25.61 -13.02 -0.62
N LEU A 390 25.43 -12.71 -1.92
CA LEU A 390 24.73 -11.48 -2.34
C LEU A 390 23.27 -11.49 -1.88
N CYS A 391 22.56 -12.64 -1.98
CA CYS A 391 21.21 -12.77 -1.46
C CYS A 391 21.13 -12.48 0.05
N ALA A 392 22.11 -12.96 0.84
CA ALA A 392 22.18 -12.68 2.26
C ALA A 392 22.42 -11.17 2.55
N GLU A 393 23.31 -10.53 1.82
CA GLU A 393 23.56 -9.07 1.93
C GLU A 393 22.30 -8.26 1.57
N MET A 394 21.65 -8.59 0.46
CA MET A 394 20.37 -7.97 0.04
C MET A 394 19.29 -8.16 1.10
N GLY A 395 19.15 -9.36 1.64
CA GLY A 395 18.17 -9.66 2.70
C GLY A 395 18.43 -8.83 3.97
N ALA A 396 19.69 -8.70 4.39
CA ALA A 396 20.06 -7.89 5.55
C ALA A 396 19.80 -6.38 5.32
N ALA A 397 20.18 -5.86 4.15
CA ALA A 397 19.90 -4.47 3.78
C ALA A 397 18.39 -4.21 3.66
N GLY A 398 17.65 -5.15 3.06
CA GLY A 398 16.20 -5.10 2.96
C GLY A 398 15.52 -5.08 4.33
N ALA A 399 15.96 -5.91 5.28
CA ALA A 399 15.42 -5.95 6.63
C ALA A 399 15.63 -4.62 7.39
N LEU A 400 16.75 -3.95 7.17
CA LEU A 400 16.98 -2.61 7.74
C LEU A 400 16.04 -1.58 7.14
N ARG A 401 15.91 -1.55 5.81
CA ARG A 401 15.01 -0.65 5.10
C ARG A 401 13.54 -0.91 5.46
N GLY A 402 13.14 -2.18 5.57
CA GLY A 402 11.77 -2.58 5.92
C GLY A 402 11.28 -2.02 7.26
N LYS A 403 12.17 -1.80 8.23
CA LYS A 403 11.83 -1.19 9.53
C LYS A 403 11.35 0.25 9.42
N GLU A 404 11.76 0.98 8.40
CA GLU A 404 11.36 2.37 8.18
C GLU A 404 9.87 2.47 7.78
N PHE A 405 9.27 1.37 7.34
CA PHE A 405 7.84 1.28 7.01
C PHE A 405 7.00 0.71 8.16
N SER A 406 7.42 0.88 9.41
CA SER A 406 6.65 0.44 10.57
C SER A 406 5.40 1.29 10.80
N THR A 407 4.44 0.73 11.52
CA THR A 407 3.21 1.44 11.90
C THR A 407 3.50 2.64 12.79
N GLU A 408 4.53 2.55 13.66
CA GLU A 408 4.99 3.62 14.52
C GLU A 408 5.56 4.80 13.72
N HIS A 409 6.39 4.50 12.72
CA HIS A 409 6.96 5.55 11.86
C HIS A 409 5.88 6.24 11.02
N TYR A 410 4.98 5.46 10.43
CA TYR A 410 3.82 5.97 9.69
C TYR A 410 2.97 6.91 10.53
N TYR A 411 2.65 6.51 11.77
CA TYR A 411 1.87 7.33 12.69
C TYR A 411 2.61 8.61 13.08
N ALA A 412 3.91 8.53 13.41
CA ALA A 412 4.71 9.68 13.76
C ALA A 412 4.75 10.72 12.63
N GLU A 413 4.94 10.27 11.40
CA GLU A 413 4.96 11.14 10.23
C GLU A 413 3.57 11.73 9.94
N PHE A 414 2.50 10.95 10.07
CA PHE A 414 1.13 11.46 9.96
C PHE A 414 0.85 12.57 11.01
N VAL A 415 1.25 12.37 12.26
CA VAL A 415 1.11 13.38 13.32
C VAL A 415 1.86 14.65 12.97
N ARG A 416 3.10 14.54 12.49
CA ARG A 416 3.92 15.69 12.05
C ARG A 416 3.21 16.47 10.95
N ILE A 417 2.72 15.78 9.92
CA ILE A 417 2.01 16.41 8.80
C ILE A 417 0.70 17.05 9.27
N ALA A 418 -0.05 16.39 10.16
CA ALA A 418 -1.28 16.95 10.72
C ALA A 418 -1.03 18.27 11.45
N HIS A 419 0.02 18.34 12.27
CA HIS A 419 0.43 19.59 12.94
C HIS A 419 0.81 20.68 11.94
N ASP A 420 1.65 20.38 10.94
CA ASP A 420 2.06 21.33 9.92
C ASP A 420 0.87 21.91 9.13
N MET A 421 -0.07 21.03 8.74
CA MET A 421 -1.31 21.46 8.06
C MET A 421 -2.18 22.37 8.91
N ILE A 422 -2.29 22.11 10.21
CA ILE A 422 -3.10 22.92 11.13
C ILE A 422 -2.44 24.27 11.37
N GLU A 423 -1.14 24.31 11.64
CA GLU A 423 -0.38 25.53 11.89
C GLU A 423 -0.36 26.44 10.66
N THR A 424 -0.06 25.90 9.49
CA THR A 424 -0.01 26.66 8.23
C THR A 424 -1.39 27.01 7.67
N GLY A 425 -2.44 26.25 8.03
CA GLY A 425 -3.84 26.54 7.68
C GLY A 425 -4.48 27.64 8.52
N GLY A 426 -3.98 27.88 9.72
CA GLY A 426 -4.51 28.90 10.67
C GLY A 426 -3.93 30.32 10.53
N ALA A 427 -2.82 30.46 9.80
CA ALA A 427 -2.18 31.77 9.60
C ALA A 427 -2.71 32.46 8.34
N LEU A 428 -3.94 33.03 8.41
CA LEU A 428 -4.41 34.22 7.65
C LEU A 428 -5.74 34.69 8.23
#